data_300ed98c12ac2d849271f281b0cbd10b
#
_entry.id   300ed98c12ac2d849271f281b0cbd10b
#
_cell.length_a   1.000
_cell.length_b   1.000
_cell.length_c   1.000
_cell.angle_alpha   90.00
_cell.angle_beta   90.00
_cell.angle_gamma   90.00
#
_symmetry.space_group_name_H-M   'P 1'
#
loop_
_entity.id
_entity.type
_entity.pdbx_description
1 polymer ?
#
loop_
_entity_poly.entity_id
_entity_poly.type
_entity_poly.pdbx_seq_one_letter_code
_entity_poly.pdbx_strand_id
1 'polypeptide(L)'
;MAEVHAFSTIPAKILLPIDFSPSSHLALEQATVLAQHFHAELYLVNVLTESASLEAEKKEAEARFAVSVAGFAAKGIKATSSVEVDNDIAGSILDVIEREKIDMIVVSTHGTTGWHPLVFGSIAEKLVKLVHIPLLLIRTEKPESSVKLTSGRLMEWW
;
A
#
# COMPACT_ATOMS: atom_id res chain seq x y z
N MET A 1 -10.24 9.37 -28.81
CA MET A 1 -11.07 9.43 -27.59
C MET A 1 -10.36 8.60 -26.52
N ALA A 2 -9.94 9.22 -25.44
CA ALA A 2 -9.48 8.45 -24.30
C ALA A 2 -10.68 7.66 -23.74
N GLU A 3 -10.61 6.34 -23.72
CA GLU A 3 -11.57 5.54 -22.97
C GLU A 3 -11.49 6.01 -21.51
N VAL A 4 -12.55 6.65 -21.05
CA VAL A 4 -12.75 6.87 -19.63
C VAL A 4 -12.96 5.47 -19.06
N HIS A 5 -11.91 4.92 -18.46
CA HIS A 5 -12.05 3.71 -17.67
C HIS A 5 -13.06 4.04 -16.58
N ALA A 6 -14.27 3.49 -16.71
CA ALA A 6 -15.26 3.58 -15.65
C ALA A 6 -14.67 2.86 -14.45
N PHE A 7 -14.20 3.62 -13.46
CA PHE A 7 -13.76 3.05 -12.20
C PHE A 7 -14.92 2.24 -11.64
N SER A 8 -14.68 0.95 -11.39
CA SER A 8 -15.62 0.19 -10.60
C SER A 8 -15.73 0.87 -9.24
N THR A 9 -16.93 1.23 -8.83
CA THR A 9 -17.17 1.82 -7.50
C THR A 9 -16.92 0.83 -6.37
N ILE A 10 -16.80 -0.45 -6.71
CA ILE A 10 -16.55 -1.55 -5.76
C ILE A 10 -15.25 -2.24 -6.19
N PRO A 11 -14.19 -2.17 -5.40
CA PRO A 11 -12.94 -2.83 -5.74
C PRO A 11 -13.11 -4.36 -5.70
N ALA A 12 -12.62 -5.03 -6.75
CA ALA A 12 -12.54 -6.49 -6.81
C ALA A 12 -11.17 -7.02 -6.38
N LYS A 13 -10.12 -6.22 -6.59
CA LYS A 13 -8.74 -6.59 -6.24
C LYS A 13 -7.97 -5.39 -5.68
N ILE A 14 -7.53 -5.54 -4.44
CA ILE A 14 -6.85 -4.48 -3.68
C ILE A 14 -5.38 -4.81 -3.53
N LEU A 15 -4.50 -3.93 -4.02
CA LEU A 15 -3.05 -4.05 -3.83
C LEU A 15 -2.62 -3.41 -2.53
N LEU A 16 -1.74 -4.08 -1.83
CA LEU A 16 -1.07 -3.58 -0.65
C LEU A 16 0.45 -3.77 -0.76
N PRO A 17 1.22 -2.70 -1.00
CA PRO A 17 2.66 -2.73 -0.84
C PRO A 17 3.04 -2.90 0.63
N ILE A 18 3.91 -3.87 0.92
CA ILE A 18 4.35 -4.21 2.27
C ILE A 18 5.88 -4.21 2.33
N ASP A 19 6.42 -3.45 3.25
CA ASP A 19 7.85 -3.46 3.62
C ASP A 19 8.09 -4.07 5.01
N PHE A 20 7.05 -4.70 5.57
CA PHE A 20 7.04 -5.30 6.91
C PHE A 20 7.27 -4.30 8.06
N SER A 21 7.21 -3.01 7.81
CA SER A 21 7.21 -1.97 8.84
C SER A 21 5.89 -1.97 9.64
N PRO A 22 5.87 -1.40 10.86
CA PRO A 22 4.63 -1.18 11.61
C PRO A 22 3.59 -0.38 10.81
N SER A 23 4.03 0.56 10.00
CA SER A 23 3.16 1.38 9.14
C SER A 23 2.47 0.56 8.07
N SER A 24 3.20 -0.32 7.39
CA SER A 24 2.61 -1.23 6.39
C SER A 24 1.66 -2.24 7.03
N HIS A 25 1.91 -2.61 8.28
CA HIS A 25 1.01 -3.51 9.03
C HIS A 25 -0.35 -2.85 9.32
N LEU A 26 -0.36 -1.58 9.70
CA LEU A 26 -1.61 -0.82 9.89
C LEU A 26 -2.39 -0.67 8.58
N ALA A 27 -1.69 -0.45 7.46
CA ALA A 27 -2.33 -0.43 6.16
C ALA A 27 -2.94 -1.80 5.79
N LEU A 28 -2.27 -2.89 6.16
CA LEU A 28 -2.77 -4.26 5.98
C LEU A 28 -4.06 -4.50 6.77
N GLU A 29 -4.15 -4.04 8.00
CA GLU A 29 -5.37 -4.15 8.81
C GLU A 29 -6.55 -3.45 8.13
N GLN A 30 -6.35 -2.22 7.62
CA GLN A 30 -7.38 -1.48 6.92
C GLN A 30 -7.77 -2.13 5.59
N ALA A 31 -6.80 -2.59 4.82
CA ALA A 31 -7.05 -3.30 3.57
C ALA A 31 -7.84 -4.61 3.81
N THR A 32 -7.58 -5.29 4.92
CA THR A 32 -8.30 -6.49 5.31
C THR A 32 -9.78 -6.20 5.57
N VAL A 33 -10.09 -5.11 6.28
CA VAL A 33 -11.49 -4.69 6.53
C VAL A 33 -12.20 -4.37 5.21
N LEU A 34 -11.51 -3.65 4.31
CA LEU A 34 -12.07 -3.34 2.99
C LEU A 34 -12.31 -4.61 2.16
N ALA A 35 -11.35 -5.52 2.14
CA ALA A 35 -11.48 -6.78 1.40
C ALA A 35 -12.65 -7.62 1.91
N GLN A 36 -12.85 -7.70 3.22
CA GLN A 36 -14.01 -8.38 3.80
C GLN A 36 -15.33 -7.71 3.41
N HIS A 37 -15.38 -6.37 3.49
CA HIS A 37 -16.60 -5.61 3.21
C HIS A 37 -17.00 -5.68 1.73
N PHE A 38 -16.05 -5.59 0.83
CA PHE A 38 -16.29 -5.59 -0.62
C PHE A 38 -16.21 -6.98 -1.25
N HIS A 39 -15.85 -8.02 -0.50
CA HIS A 39 -15.53 -9.35 -1.03
C HIS A 39 -14.40 -9.31 -2.07
N ALA A 40 -13.43 -8.42 -1.84
CA ALA A 40 -12.30 -8.23 -2.73
C ALA A 40 -11.16 -9.21 -2.43
N GLU A 41 -10.37 -9.51 -3.47
CA GLU A 41 -9.10 -10.20 -3.32
C GLU A 41 -8.01 -9.24 -2.82
N LEU A 42 -7.15 -9.67 -1.91
CA LEU A 42 -5.94 -8.95 -1.51
C LEU A 42 -4.76 -9.42 -2.35
N TYR A 43 -3.99 -8.46 -2.85
CA TYR A 43 -2.69 -8.72 -3.47
C TYR A 43 -1.59 -8.03 -2.66
N LEU A 44 -0.70 -8.83 -2.07
CA LEU A 44 0.42 -8.33 -1.26
C LEU A 44 1.67 -8.27 -2.11
N VAL A 45 2.37 -7.15 -2.13
CA VAL A 45 3.64 -7.02 -2.84
C VAL A 45 4.73 -6.45 -1.95
N ASN A 46 5.88 -7.10 -1.94
CA ASN A 46 7.11 -6.54 -1.39
C ASN A 46 8.09 -6.31 -2.54
N VAL A 47 8.68 -5.13 -2.62
CA VAL A 47 9.70 -4.81 -3.62
C VAL A 47 11.03 -4.67 -2.90
N LEU A 48 11.96 -5.56 -3.22
CA LEU A 48 13.33 -5.56 -2.73
C LEU A 48 14.24 -4.85 -3.71
N THR A 49 15.21 -4.14 -3.20
CA THR A 49 16.29 -3.58 -4.01
C THR A 49 17.49 -4.51 -4.01
N GLU A 50 18.35 -4.41 -5.01
CA GLU A 50 19.57 -5.21 -5.06
C GLU A 50 20.45 -4.97 -3.83
N SER A 51 20.83 -6.05 -3.17
CA SER A 51 21.69 -6.05 -1.98
C SER A 51 22.52 -7.33 -1.92
N ALA A 52 23.53 -7.35 -1.09
CA ALA A 52 24.34 -8.54 -0.84
C ALA A 52 23.56 -9.68 -0.14
N SER A 53 22.44 -9.35 0.50
CA SER A 53 21.55 -10.29 1.21
C SER A 53 20.24 -10.59 0.48
N LEU A 54 20.11 -10.19 -0.78
CA LEU A 54 18.86 -10.25 -1.55
C LEU A 54 18.18 -11.63 -1.51
N GLU A 55 18.92 -12.70 -1.71
CA GLU A 55 18.34 -14.06 -1.70
C GLU A 55 17.77 -14.43 -0.33
N ALA A 56 18.43 -14.02 0.75
CA ALA A 56 17.95 -14.26 2.11
C ALA A 56 16.70 -13.41 2.40
N GLU A 57 16.72 -12.13 2.00
CA GLU A 57 15.60 -11.20 2.15
C GLU A 57 14.38 -11.66 1.37
N LYS A 58 14.57 -12.13 0.14
CA LYS A 58 13.50 -12.67 -0.71
C LYS A 58 12.86 -13.89 -0.05
N LYS A 59 13.67 -14.84 0.39
CA LYS A 59 13.20 -16.06 1.07
C LYS A 59 12.41 -15.72 2.35
N GLU A 60 12.88 -14.76 3.12
CA GLU A 60 12.18 -14.28 4.33
C GLU A 60 10.84 -13.64 3.98
N ALA A 61 10.80 -12.76 2.99
CA ALA A 61 9.57 -12.10 2.55
C ALA A 61 8.53 -13.12 2.03
N GLU A 62 8.96 -14.09 1.22
CA GLU A 62 8.10 -15.18 0.73
C GLU A 62 7.53 -16.02 1.88
N ALA A 63 8.34 -16.34 2.89
CA ALA A 63 7.89 -17.09 4.07
C ALA A 63 6.86 -16.30 4.89
N ARG A 64 7.07 -15.00 5.10
CA ARG A 64 6.11 -14.12 5.78
C ARG A 64 4.80 -14.00 5.01
N PHE A 65 4.86 -13.87 3.70
CA PHE A 65 3.67 -13.83 2.85
C PHE A 65 2.89 -15.13 2.87
N ALA A 66 3.55 -16.27 2.86
CA ALA A 66 2.88 -17.58 2.95
C ALA A 66 2.03 -17.69 4.25
N VAL A 67 2.56 -17.21 5.37
CA VAL A 67 1.83 -17.18 6.64
C VAL A 67 0.63 -16.21 6.54
N SER A 68 0.83 -15.03 5.99
CA SER A 68 -0.24 -14.04 5.83
C SER A 68 -1.36 -14.54 4.92
N VAL A 69 -1.03 -15.11 3.78
CA VAL A 69 -2.00 -15.66 2.81
C VAL A 69 -2.81 -16.79 3.44
N ALA A 70 -2.17 -17.70 4.18
CA ALA A 70 -2.86 -18.75 4.91
C ALA A 70 -3.81 -18.20 5.99
N GLY A 71 -3.38 -17.15 6.71
CA GLY A 71 -4.19 -16.45 7.69
C GLY A 71 -5.43 -15.76 7.09
N PHE A 72 -5.31 -15.19 5.90
CA PHE A 72 -6.44 -14.61 5.16
C PHE A 72 -7.41 -15.68 4.67
N ALA A 73 -6.91 -16.79 4.14
CA ALA A 73 -7.75 -17.91 3.73
C ALA A 73 -8.60 -18.45 4.89
N ALA A 74 -8.03 -18.53 6.10
CA ALA A 74 -8.77 -18.91 7.31
C ALA A 74 -9.91 -17.94 7.67
N LYS A 75 -9.82 -16.68 7.23
CA LYS A 75 -10.85 -15.64 7.39
C LYS A 75 -11.81 -15.54 6.19
N GLY A 76 -11.68 -16.42 5.22
CA GLY A 76 -12.49 -16.41 4.00
C GLY A 76 -12.10 -15.29 3.01
N ILE A 77 -10.90 -14.71 3.13
CA ILE A 77 -10.38 -13.69 2.22
C ILE A 77 -9.42 -14.37 1.24
N LYS A 78 -9.69 -14.22 -0.04
CA LYS A 78 -8.75 -14.62 -1.07
C LYS A 78 -7.57 -13.66 -1.08
N ALA A 79 -6.36 -14.17 -0.95
CA ALA A 79 -5.14 -13.36 -0.99
C ALA A 79 -4.06 -14.06 -1.81
N THR A 80 -3.30 -13.25 -2.54
CA THR A 80 -2.12 -13.66 -3.29
C THR A 80 -0.96 -12.71 -2.97
N SER A 81 0.26 -13.11 -3.27
CA SER A 81 1.44 -12.28 -2.99
C SER A 81 2.54 -12.47 -4.02
N SER A 82 3.37 -11.45 -4.17
CA SER A 82 4.63 -11.54 -4.90
C SER A 82 5.75 -10.78 -4.21
N VAL A 83 6.98 -11.21 -4.45
CA VAL A 83 8.19 -10.49 -4.09
C VAL A 83 8.86 -10.08 -5.39
N GLU A 84 8.93 -8.79 -5.64
CA GLU A 84 9.57 -8.21 -6.81
C GLU A 84 10.98 -7.75 -6.45
N VAL A 85 11.86 -7.67 -7.43
CA VAL A 85 13.22 -7.14 -7.26
C VAL A 85 13.42 -6.01 -8.27
N ASP A 86 13.51 -4.79 -7.78
CA ASP A 86 13.69 -3.62 -8.62
C ASP A 86 14.25 -2.46 -7.80
N ASN A 87 15.14 -1.68 -8.37
CA ASN A 87 15.65 -0.46 -7.75
C ASN A 87 14.66 0.71 -7.86
N ASP A 88 13.72 0.67 -8.80
CA ASP A 88 12.58 1.59 -8.85
C ASP A 88 11.33 0.95 -8.20
N ILE A 89 11.23 1.07 -6.89
CA ILE A 89 10.13 0.47 -6.11
C ILE A 89 8.76 0.94 -6.60
N ALA A 90 8.60 2.24 -6.87
CA ALA A 90 7.32 2.77 -7.33
C ALA A 90 6.97 2.26 -8.74
N GLY A 91 7.93 2.22 -9.65
CA GLY A 91 7.77 1.66 -10.99
C GLY A 91 7.36 0.19 -10.93
N SER A 92 8.02 -0.60 -10.11
CA SER A 92 7.68 -2.01 -9.91
C SER A 92 6.24 -2.21 -9.38
N ILE A 93 5.79 -1.36 -8.46
CA ILE A 93 4.41 -1.38 -7.97
C ILE A 93 3.41 -1.06 -9.10
N LEU A 94 3.72 -0.07 -9.95
CA LEU A 94 2.87 0.26 -11.12
C LEU A 94 2.78 -0.92 -12.10
N ASP A 95 3.89 -1.61 -12.36
CA ASP A 95 3.90 -2.81 -13.20
C ASP A 95 3.02 -3.92 -12.62
N VAL A 96 3.04 -4.11 -11.32
CA VAL A 96 2.16 -5.07 -10.64
C VAL A 96 0.69 -4.66 -10.79
N ILE A 97 0.36 -3.38 -10.64
CA ILE A 97 -1.01 -2.87 -10.85
C ILE A 97 -1.54 -3.25 -12.23
N GLU A 98 -0.75 -3.02 -13.27
CA GLU A 98 -1.13 -3.33 -14.65
C GLU A 98 -1.21 -4.85 -14.92
N ARG A 99 -0.18 -5.58 -14.50
CA ARG A 99 -0.07 -7.03 -14.72
C ARG A 99 -1.18 -7.80 -14.03
N GLU A 100 -1.46 -7.46 -12.79
CA GLU A 100 -2.43 -8.17 -11.95
C GLU A 100 -3.85 -7.61 -12.03
N LYS A 101 -4.08 -6.57 -12.83
CA LYS A 101 -5.39 -5.91 -12.98
C LYS A 101 -5.95 -5.42 -11.63
N ILE A 102 -5.11 -4.74 -10.88
CA ILE A 102 -5.48 -4.14 -9.61
C ILE A 102 -6.42 -2.95 -9.87
N ASP A 103 -7.45 -2.82 -9.07
CA ASP A 103 -8.43 -1.74 -9.19
C ASP A 103 -8.49 -0.79 -7.98
N MET A 104 -7.74 -1.09 -6.94
CA MET A 104 -7.53 -0.20 -5.80
C MET A 104 -6.17 -0.47 -5.15
N ILE A 105 -5.50 0.57 -4.67
CA ILE A 105 -4.28 0.44 -3.88
C ILE A 105 -4.46 1.06 -2.49
N VAL A 106 -3.96 0.39 -1.47
CA VAL A 106 -3.90 0.88 -0.09
C VAL A 106 -2.45 1.00 0.32
N VAL A 107 -2.02 2.19 0.72
CA VAL A 107 -0.64 2.46 1.13
C VAL A 107 -0.58 3.20 2.45
N SER A 108 0.49 2.97 3.22
CA SER A 108 0.81 3.81 4.37
C SER A 108 1.60 5.05 3.96
N THR A 109 1.47 6.13 4.73
CA THR A 109 2.20 7.38 4.45
C THR A 109 3.70 7.27 4.66
N HIS A 110 4.14 6.31 5.51
CA HIS A 110 5.54 6.09 5.88
C HIS A 110 5.88 4.61 5.78
N GLY A 111 7.11 4.33 5.37
CA GLY A 111 7.73 3.01 5.44
C GLY A 111 8.74 2.95 6.60
N THR A 112 9.73 2.07 6.45
CA THR A 112 10.79 1.85 7.45
C THR A 112 11.66 3.08 7.75
N THR A 113 11.71 4.05 6.84
CA THR A 113 12.56 5.25 6.92
C THR A 113 11.82 6.55 7.22
N GLY A 114 10.50 6.49 7.43
CA GLY A 114 9.67 7.68 7.64
C GLY A 114 9.81 8.26 9.03
N TRP A 115 10.41 9.45 9.16
CA TRP A 115 10.66 10.09 10.44
C TRP A 115 9.91 11.42 10.66
N HIS A 116 9.19 11.93 9.68
CA HIS A 116 8.55 13.24 9.82
C HIS A 116 7.02 13.15 9.67
N PRO A 117 6.23 13.59 10.66
CA PRO A 117 4.76 13.47 10.64
C PRO A 117 4.06 14.30 9.55
N LEU A 118 4.78 15.20 8.90
CA LEU A 118 4.24 16.09 7.86
C LEU A 118 4.73 15.73 6.44
N VAL A 119 5.60 14.72 6.29
CA VAL A 119 6.19 14.36 5.00
C VAL A 119 5.76 12.95 4.64
N PHE A 120 5.19 12.78 3.46
CA PHE A 120 4.96 11.45 2.90
C PHE A 120 6.30 10.76 2.64
N GLY A 121 6.37 9.45 2.85
CA GLY A 121 7.50 8.66 2.39
C GLY A 121 7.65 8.79 0.87
N SER A 122 8.88 8.69 0.37
CA SER A 122 9.19 8.89 -1.05
C SER A 122 8.39 7.99 -1.98
N ILE A 123 8.09 6.76 -1.57
CA ILE A 123 7.28 5.81 -2.36
C ILE A 123 5.82 6.23 -2.37
N ALA A 124 5.24 6.56 -1.20
CA ALA A 124 3.86 7.03 -1.12
C ALA A 124 3.65 8.30 -1.96
N GLU A 125 4.59 9.24 -1.91
CA GLU A 125 4.54 10.46 -2.72
C GLU A 125 4.55 10.17 -4.22
N LYS A 126 5.43 9.27 -4.68
CA LYS A 126 5.47 8.86 -6.09
C LYS A 126 4.18 8.16 -6.51
N LEU A 127 3.65 7.25 -5.68
CA LEU A 127 2.42 6.53 -5.99
C LEU A 127 1.23 7.48 -6.10
N VAL A 128 1.09 8.46 -5.20
CA VAL A 128 0.03 9.47 -5.27
C VAL A 128 0.06 10.25 -6.60
N LYS A 129 1.24 10.49 -7.15
CA LYS A 129 1.40 11.22 -8.42
C LYS A 129 1.18 10.36 -9.66
N LEU A 130 1.45 9.06 -9.58
CA LEU A 130 1.57 8.20 -10.76
C LEU A 130 0.43 7.18 -10.90
N VAL A 131 -0.26 6.85 -9.81
CA VAL A 131 -1.33 5.86 -9.82
C VAL A 131 -2.61 6.44 -10.43
N HIS A 132 -3.23 5.71 -11.37
CA HIS A 132 -4.47 6.10 -12.04
C HIS A 132 -5.71 5.37 -11.54
N ILE A 133 -5.58 4.55 -10.52
CA ILE A 133 -6.68 3.85 -9.83
C ILE A 133 -6.93 4.47 -8.46
N PRO A 134 -8.08 4.21 -7.82
CA PRO A 134 -8.33 4.63 -6.45
C PRO A 134 -7.19 4.29 -5.51
N LEU A 135 -6.73 5.27 -4.75
CA LEU A 135 -5.66 5.13 -3.78
C LEU A 135 -6.15 5.55 -2.41
N LEU A 136 -6.07 4.64 -1.45
CA LEU A 136 -6.34 4.92 -0.05
C LEU A 136 -5.02 5.08 0.71
N LEU A 137 -4.84 6.24 1.31
CA LEU A 137 -3.64 6.57 2.06
C LEU A 137 -3.91 6.45 3.56
N ILE A 138 -3.22 5.53 4.21
CA ILE A 138 -3.34 5.31 5.66
C ILE A 138 -2.26 6.11 6.38
N ARG A 139 -2.69 7.03 7.23
CA ARG A 139 -1.78 7.76 8.11
C ARG A 139 -1.54 6.96 9.38
N THR A 140 -0.29 6.76 9.70
CA THR A 140 0.14 5.89 10.81
C THR A 140 0.34 6.64 12.12
N GLU A 141 0.37 7.97 12.08
CA GLU A 141 0.50 8.80 13.28
C GLU A 141 -0.67 9.77 13.36
N LYS A 142 -1.30 9.84 14.53
CA LYS A 142 -2.08 11.02 14.89
C LYS A 142 -1.06 12.15 15.04
N PRO A 143 -1.27 13.32 14.39
CA PRO A 143 -0.46 14.48 14.74
C PRO A 143 -0.58 14.65 16.25
N GLU A 144 0.56 14.63 16.95
CA GLU A 144 0.56 14.96 18.36
C GLU A 144 -0.16 16.30 18.52
N SER A 145 -0.96 16.43 19.57
CA SER A 145 -1.81 17.58 19.87
C SER A 145 -1.04 18.90 20.09
N SER A 146 0.25 18.91 19.84
CA SER A 146 1.14 20.07 19.88
C SER A 146 1.11 20.95 18.61
N VAL A 147 0.55 20.49 17.51
CA VAL A 147 0.19 21.39 16.42
C VAL A 147 -1.15 22.02 16.80
N LYS A 148 -1.11 23.10 17.58
CA LYS A 148 -2.22 24.01 17.68
C LYS A 148 -2.48 24.52 16.26
N LEU A 149 -3.39 23.87 15.57
CA LEU A 149 -4.08 24.46 14.43
C LEU A 149 -4.81 25.67 15.01
N THR A 150 -4.12 26.79 15.03
CA THR A 150 -4.80 28.06 15.26
C THR A 150 -5.87 28.14 14.20
N SER A 151 -7.11 28.16 14.65
CA SER A 151 -8.35 28.08 13.89
C SER A 151 -8.52 29.13 12.78
N GLY A 152 -7.49 29.90 12.48
CA GLY A 152 -7.47 30.96 11.46
C GLY A 152 -6.86 30.56 10.11
N ARG A 153 -6.16 29.44 9.99
CA ARG A 153 -5.47 29.08 8.74
C ARG A 153 -6.17 28.03 7.87
N LEU A 154 -7.22 27.43 8.36
CA LEU A 154 -7.99 26.45 7.56
C LEU A 154 -8.96 27.12 6.57
N MET A 155 -9.18 28.41 6.66
CA MET A 155 -10.11 29.13 5.76
C MET A 155 -9.45 29.67 4.48
N GLU A 156 -8.14 29.61 4.34
CA GLU A 156 -7.44 30.17 3.17
C GLU A 156 -7.20 29.15 2.03
N TRP A 157 -7.68 27.90 2.15
CA TRP A 157 -7.47 26.83 1.18
C TRP A 157 -8.75 26.37 0.43
N TRP A 158 -9.84 27.12 0.60
CA TRP A 158 -11.11 26.87 -0.11
C TRP A 158 -11.47 27.97 -1.08
#